data_f3c2f172724a3dab7500dfd079cfbf9b
#
_entry.id   f3c2f172724a3dab7500dfd079cfbf9b
#
_cell.length_a   1.000
_cell.length_b   1.000
_cell.length_c   1.000
_cell.angle_alpha   90.00
_cell.angle_beta   90.00
_cell.angle_gamma   90.00
#
_symmetry.space_group_name_H-M   'P 1'
#
loop_
_entity.id
_entity.type
_entity.pdbx_description
1 polymer ?
#
loop_
_entity_poly.entity_id
_entity_poly.type
_entity_poly.pdbx_seq_one_letter_code
_entity_poly.pdbx_strand_id
1 'polypeptide(L)'
;NNDLTAENANFIGLAKYDGETGFYEFFDKETGETRGDEGTFFVTDDGEKRILISDTQNYQAVVDLTEVTKDKFTYKRMGKDKDGKDVEVFVEHIPYSDEKLTFTNGRKDLETETGKIVTSEPGDDILGATLWNGTKVLDEDGNDVTEANKMFISLAKFDNKTSKYEFFDLETGKTRGDFGYFQVIDNNKIRAHVSIGDNKYGAALELTELNDKRFTYTRMGKDN
;
A
#
# COMPACT_ATOMS: atom_id res chain seq x y z
N ASN A 1 22.87 12.13 20.10
CA ASN A 1 22.49 11.60 18.78
C ASN A 1 23.54 12.02 17.76
N ASN A 2 24.12 11.06 17.03
CA ASN A 2 25.04 11.36 15.95
C ASN A 2 24.22 11.75 14.71
N ASP A 3 24.58 12.86 14.08
CA ASP A 3 24.03 13.20 12.78
C ASP A 3 24.67 12.28 11.72
N LEU A 4 23.81 11.52 11.00
CA LEU A 4 24.16 10.57 9.94
C LEU A 4 23.51 10.97 8.61
N THR A 5 23.11 12.23 8.47
CA THR A 5 22.42 12.75 7.26
C THR A 5 23.23 12.55 5.99
N ALA A 6 24.55 12.79 6.07
CA ALA A 6 25.44 12.66 4.91
C ALA A 6 25.53 11.20 4.41
N GLU A 7 25.62 10.24 5.31
CA GLU A 7 25.71 8.80 5.01
C GLU A 7 24.38 8.24 4.47
N ASN A 8 23.27 8.94 4.77
CA ASN A 8 21.90 8.53 4.40
C ASN A 8 21.21 9.59 3.52
N ALA A 9 21.95 10.32 2.72
CA ALA A 9 21.44 11.41 1.87
C ALA A 9 20.33 10.96 0.90
N ASN A 10 20.30 9.68 0.52
CA ASN A 10 19.24 9.10 -0.31
C ASN A 10 17.85 9.09 0.37
N PHE A 11 17.78 9.22 1.70
CA PHE A 11 16.52 9.36 2.44
C PHE A 11 16.06 10.81 2.56
N ILE A 12 16.93 11.75 2.18
CA ILE A 12 16.68 13.17 2.26
C ILE A 12 16.15 13.66 0.91
N GLY A 13 14.94 14.16 0.90
CA GLY A 13 14.26 14.64 -0.29
C GLY A 13 12.96 15.32 0.09
N LEU A 14 12.23 15.79 -0.90
CA LEU A 14 10.86 16.23 -0.72
C LEU A 14 9.93 15.06 -1.00
N ALA A 15 8.87 14.96 -0.22
CA ALA A 15 7.85 13.94 -0.38
C ALA A 15 6.48 14.62 -0.44
N LYS A 16 5.73 14.34 -1.48
CA LYS A 16 4.33 14.76 -1.60
C LYS A 16 3.43 13.54 -1.43
N TYR A 17 2.47 13.68 -0.56
CA TYR A 17 1.47 12.65 -0.26
C TYR A 17 0.08 13.23 -0.45
N ASP A 18 -0.78 12.48 -1.10
CA ASP A 18 -2.21 12.78 -1.20
C ASP A 18 -2.98 11.78 -0.35
N GLY A 19 -3.51 12.25 0.78
CA GLY A 19 -4.26 11.41 1.73
C GLY A 19 -5.63 10.94 1.21
N GLU A 20 -6.19 11.60 0.19
CA GLU A 20 -7.48 11.23 -0.40
C GLU A 20 -7.32 10.06 -1.39
N THR A 21 -6.33 10.16 -2.28
CA THR A 21 -6.10 9.14 -3.31
C THR A 21 -5.10 8.06 -2.88
N GLY A 22 -4.33 8.30 -1.82
CA GLY A 22 -3.22 7.43 -1.41
C GLY A 22 -2.05 7.44 -2.38
N PHE A 23 -1.89 8.50 -3.20
CA PHE A 23 -0.78 8.64 -4.13
C PHE A 23 0.40 9.37 -3.48
N TYR A 24 1.63 8.97 -3.79
CA TYR A 24 2.83 9.69 -3.37
C TYR A 24 3.79 9.89 -4.52
N GLU A 25 4.63 10.92 -4.41
CA GLU A 25 5.78 11.14 -5.29
C GLU A 25 6.93 11.77 -4.51
N PHE A 26 8.16 11.36 -4.84
CA PHE A 26 9.38 11.92 -4.27
C PHE A 26 10.09 12.84 -5.25
N PHE A 27 10.62 13.95 -4.69
CA PHE A 27 11.29 14.98 -5.46
C PHE A 27 12.68 15.26 -4.89
N ASP A 28 13.55 15.75 -5.75
CA ASP A 28 14.86 16.25 -5.35
C ASP A 28 14.71 17.53 -4.53
N LYS A 29 15.44 17.61 -3.42
CA LYS A 29 15.31 18.73 -2.47
C LYS A 29 15.85 20.04 -3.02
N GLU A 30 16.88 19.98 -3.89
CA GLU A 30 17.58 21.17 -4.38
C GLU A 30 16.91 21.70 -5.66
N THR A 31 16.50 20.80 -6.54
CA THR A 31 15.94 21.18 -7.85
C THR A 31 14.42 21.21 -7.87
N GLY A 32 13.75 20.49 -6.97
CA GLY A 32 12.30 20.27 -7.00
C GLY A 32 11.83 19.36 -8.14
N GLU A 33 12.75 18.75 -8.88
CA GLU A 33 12.42 17.80 -9.95
C GLU A 33 12.02 16.44 -9.38
N THR A 34 11.16 15.72 -10.10
CA THR A 34 10.78 14.37 -9.71
C THR A 34 12.00 13.43 -9.66
N ARG A 35 12.04 12.57 -8.66
CA ARG A 35 13.02 11.47 -8.58
C ARG A 35 12.60 10.24 -9.39
N GLY A 36 11.43 10.28 -10.03
CA GLY A 36 10.85 9.13 -10.74
C GLY A 36 10.46 8.00 -9.80
N ASP A 37 10.19 8.31 -8.54
CA ASP A 37 9.70 7.36 -7.54
C ASP A 37 8.31 7.82 -7.07
N GLU A 38 7.30 7.14 -7.57
CA GLU A 38 5.90 7.41 -7.32
C GLU A 38 5.10 6.12 -7.15
N GLY A 39 3.94 6.22 -6.53
CA GLY A 39 3.08 5.06 -6.33
C GLY A 39 2.03 5.25 -5.23
N THR A 40 1.77 4.18 -4.51
CA THR A 40 0.74 4.12 -3.48
C THR A 40 1.34 4.15 -2.08
N PHE A 41 0.73 4.92 -1.18
CA PHE A 41 1.07 4.89 0.24
C PHE A 41 -0.19 4.77 1.10
N PHE A 42 0.03 4.30 2.31
CA PHE A 42 -0.94 4.43 3.39
C PHE A 42 -0.23 4.37 4.76
N VAL A 43 -0.93 4.85 5.77
CA VAL A 43 -0.57 4.69 7.18
C VAL A 43 -1.56 3.73 7.79
N THR A 44 -1.07 2.75 8.57
CA THR A 44 -1.96 1.79 9.26
C THR A 44 -2.92 2.49 10.21
N ASP A 45 -4.10 1.91 10.45
CA ASP A 45 -5.15 2.52 11.27
C ASP A 45 -4.73 2.76 12.73
N ASP A 46 -3.79 1.97 13.24
CA ASP A 46 -3.16 2.19 14.54
C ASP A 46 -2.12 3.33 14.52
N GLY A 47 -1.78 3.87 13.35
CA GLY A 47 -0.80 4.93 13.17
C GLY A 47 0.66 4.51 13.33
N GLU A 48 0.94 3.23 13.46
CA GLU A 48 2.30 2.73 13.77
C GLU A 48 3.20 2.56 12.56
N LYS A 49 2.63 2.33 11.37
CA LYS A 49 3.40 2.03 10.15
C LYS A 49 3.04 2.96 9.01
N ARG A 50 4.06 3.33 8.21
CA ARG A 50 3.86 3.88 6.88
C ARG A 50 4.27 2.83 5.86
N ILE A 51 3.40 2.58 4.91
CA ILE A 51 3.59 1.65 3.80
C ILE A 51 3.74 2.42 2.50
N LEU A 52 4.69 2.01 1.67
CA LEU A 52 4.88 2.49 0.30
C LEU A 52 4.91 1.30 -0.65
N ILE A 53 4.26 1.46 -1.78
CA ILE A 53 4.33 0.54 -2.93
C ILE A 53 4.73 1.41 -4.13
N SER A 54 5.96 1.27 -4.59
CA SER A 54 6.44 2.04 -5.75
C SER A 54 5.98 1.38 -7.04
N ASP A 55 5.29 2.14 -7.87
CA ASP A 55 4.83 1.70 -9.19
C ASP A 55 5.95 1.78 -10.23
N THR A 56 6.93 2.65 -10.00
CA THR A 56 8.01 2.94 -10.95
C THR A 56 9.33 2.24 -10.62
N GLN A 57 9.63 2.02 -9.33
CA GLN A 57 10.90 1.46 -8.87
C GLN A 57 10.81 0.00 -8.41
N ASN A 58 9.64 -0.63 -8.54
CA ASN A 58 9.40 -2.04 -8.19
C ASN A 58 9.84 -2.42 -6.77
N TYR A 59 9.54 -1.60 -5.77
CA TYR A 59 9.77 -1.95 -4.37
C TYR A 59 8.54 -1.68 -3.50
N GLN A 60 8.54 -2.29 -2.34
CA GLN A 60 7.65 -1.95 -1.24
C GLN A 60 8.48 -1.64 0.01
N ALA A 61 7.99 -0.72 0.82
CA ALA A 61 8.60 -0.36 2.08
C ALA A 61 7.57 -0.32 3.20
N VAL A 62 7.91 -0.93 4.32
CA VAL A 62 7.18 -0.83 5.59
C VAL A 62 8.13 -0.23 6.60
N VAL A 63 7.80 0.94 7.12
CA VAL A 63 8.64 1.63 8.11
C VAL A 63 7.83 1.94 9.35
N ASP A 64 8.48 1.86 10.51
CA ASP A 64 7.87 2.23 11.79
C ASP A 64 7.81 3.74 11.92
N LEU A 65 6.63 4.28 12.16
CA LEU A 65 6.43 5.67 12.51
C LEU A 65 6.70 5.85 14.00
N THR A 66 7.58 6.77 14.35
CA THR A 66 7.93 7.06 15.75
C THR A 66 7.34 8.38 16.25
N GLU A 67 6.98 9.26 15.33
CA GLU A 67 6.27 10.50 15.61
C GLU A 67 5.50 10.95 14.36
N VAL A 68 4.24 11.35 14.54
CA VAL A 68 3.41 11.97 13.49
C VAL A 68 2.64 13.10 14.10
N THR A 69 2.97 14.33 13.70
CA THR A 69 2.30 15.57 14.11
C THR A 69 2.08 16.46 12.89
N LYS A 70 1.38 17.58 13.07
CA LYS A 70 1.27 18.58 11.99
C LYS A 70 2.59 19.29 11.66
N ASP A 71 3.57 19.24 12.57
CA ASP A 71 4.83 19.97 12.44
C ASP A 71 5.98 19.07 11.98
N LYS A 72 5.85 17.76 12.13
CA LYS A 72 6.82 16.78 11.64
C LYS A 72 6.29 15.34 11.66
N PHE A 73 6.91 14.47 10.88
CA PHE A 73 6.87 13.04 11.09
C PHE A 73 8.27 12.43 11.08
N THR A 74 8.46 11.39 11.89
CA THR A 74 9.71 10.66 12.01
C THR A 74 9.44 9.17 11.87
N TYR A 75 10.28 8.50 11.09
CA TYR A 75 10.24 7.05 10.98
C TYR A 75 11.62 6.45 11.14
N LYS A 76 11.68 5.19 11.56
CA LYS A 76 12.93 4.45 11.66
C LYS A 76 13.08 3.44 10.52
N ARG A 77 14.31 3.25 10.10
CA ARG A 77 14.70 2.28 9.08
C ARG A 77 16.18 1.92 9.19
N MET A 78 16.59 0.89 8.46
CA MET A 78 18.01 0.60 8.29
C MET A 78 18.65 1.64 7.37
N GLY A 79 19.77 2.17 7.79
CA GLY A 79 20.65 3.09 7.08
C GLY A 79 22.11 2.74 7.31
N LYS A 80 23.02 3.71 7.12
CA LYS A 80 24.46 3.53 7.28
C LYS A 80 25.00 4.45 8.38
N ASP A 81 25.98 3.94 9.12
CA ASP A 81 26.83 4.74 10.00
C ASP A 81 28.02 5.34 9.24
N LYS A 82 28.90 6.09 9.94
CA LYS A 82 30.08 6.73 9.36
C LYS A 82 31.13 5.76 8.80
N ASP A 83 31.07 4.51 9.21
CA ASP A 83 31.93 3.42 8.72
C ASP A 83 31.27 2.61 7.60
N GLY A 84 30.06 3.00 7.16
CA GLY A 84 29.27 2.32 6.13
C GLY A 84 28.56 1.05 6.59
N LYS A 85 28.51 0.79 7.90
CA LYS A 85 27.83 -0.38 8.47
C LYS A 85 26.32 -0.10 8.59
N ASP A 86 25.54 -1.16 8.48
CA ASP A 86 24.09 -1.09 8.69
C ASP A 86 23.77 -0.75 10.14
N VAL A 87 22.94 0.28 10.33
CA VAL A 87 22.48 0.76 11.62
C VAL A 87 21.05 1.26 11.51
N GLU A 88 20.27 1.15 12.58
CA GLU A 88 18.96 1.77 12.63
C GLU A 88 19.10 3.31 12.70
N VAL A 89 18.44 4.00 11.80
CA VAL A 89 18.40 5.46 11.72
C VAL A 89 16.98 5.99 11.83
N PHE A 90 16.85 7.19 12.36
CA PHE A 90 15.58 7.93 12.44
C PHE A 90 15.61 9.04 11.38
N VAL A 91 14.65 9.02 10.48
CA VAL A 91 14.53 10.01 9.41
C VAL A 91 13.38 10.95 9.73
N GLU A 92 13.72 12.23 9.92
CA GLU A 92 12.76 13.29 10.26
C GLU A 92 12.37 14.08 9.00
N HIS A 93 11.08 14.36 8.86
CA HIS A 93 10.52 15.23 7.83
C HIS A 93 9.68 16.31 8.47
N ILE A 94 9.84 17.54 7.99
CA ILE A 94 9.06 18.71 8.37
C ILE A 94 8.24 19.20 7.17
N PRO A 95 7.13 19.91 7.39
CA PRO A 95 6.36 20.49 6.30
C PRO A 95 7.21 21.36 5.39
N TYR A 96 7.01 21.20 4.08
CA TYR A 96 7.62 22.00 3.05
C TYR A 96 6.60 23.01 2.52
N SER A 97 6.97 24.28 2.50
CA SER A 97 6.06 25.39 2.24
C SER A 97 6.03 25.88 0.78
N ASP A 98 6.73 25.20 -0.15
CA ASP A 98 6.70 25.60 -1.56
C ASP A 98 5.42 25.06 -2.23
N GLU A 99 4.47 25.96 -2.47
CA GLU A 99 3.18 25.63 -3.13
C GLU A 99 3.34 25.24 -4.61
N LYS A 100 4.54 25.38 -5.19
CA LYS A 100 4.78 25.04 -6.61
C LYS A 100 5.05 23.54 -6.82
N LEU A 101 5.30 22.78 -5.76
CA LEU A 101 5.52 21.36 -5.88
C LEU A 101 4.20 20.65 -6.20
N THR A 102 4.08 20.16 -7.42
CA THR A 102 2.88 19.43 -7.91
C THR A 102 3.27 18.04 -8.35
N PHE A 103 2.34 17.10 -8.28
CA PHE A 103 2.55 15.76 -8.85
C PHE A 103 2.81 15.87 -10.35
N THR A 104 3.82 15.13 -10.85
CA THR A 104 4.17 15.16 -12.28
C THR A 104 3.25 14.32 -13.13
N ASN A 105 2.82 13.17 -12.64
CA ASN A 105 1.92 12.26 -13.35
C ASN A 105 0.55 12.15 -12.67
N GLY A 106 0.51 12.15 -11.36
CA GLY A 106 -0.69 11.86 -10.59
C GLY A 106 -1.17 10.42 -10.78
N ARG A 107 -2.10 10.00 -9.94
CA ARG A 107 -2.81 8.74 -10.18
C ARG A 107 -3.78 8.95 -11.34
N LYS A 108 -3.73 8.07 -12.35
CA LYS A 108 -4.74 8.06 -13.40
C LYS A 108 -6.10 7.85 -12.76
N ASP A 109 -7.08 8.65 -13.13
CA ASP A 109 -8.46 8.39 -12.75
C ASP A 109 -8.79 6.96 -13.16
N LEU A 110 -8.99 6.10 -12.19
CA LEU A 110 -9.47 4.76 -12.45
C LEU A 110 -10.91 4.92 -12.96
N GLU A 111 -11.12 4.59 -14.23
CA GLU A 111 -12.47 4.41 -14.77
C GLU A 111 -13.07 3.15 -14.14
N THR A 112 -13.33 3.22 -12.83
CA THR A 112 -14.18 2.21 -12.21
C THR A 112 -15.52 2.30 -12.90
N GLU A 113 -16.05 1.19 -13.39
CA GLU A 113 -17.47 1.10 -13.73
C GLU A 113 -18.26 1.49 -12.50
N THR A 114 -18.59 2.77 -12.40
CA THR A 114 -19.08 3.48 -11.22
C THR A 114 -20.43 2.99 -10.70
N GLY A 115 -20.96 1.90 -11.23
CA GLY A 115 -22.22 1.30 -10.81
C GLY A 115 -22.13 0.23 -9.73
N LYS A 116 -20.95 -0.27 -9.38
CA LYS A 116 -20.81 -1.46 -8.52
C LYS A 116 -20.25 -1.18 -7.13
N ILE A 117 -19.50 -0.09 -6.94
CA ILE A 117 -19.06 0.34 -5.61
C ILE A 117 -20.13 1.24 -5.02
N VAL A 118 -20.98 0.67 -4.19
CA VAL A 118 -22.16 1.37 -3.65
C VAL A 118 -22.06 1.42 -2.14
N THR A 119 -21.02 2.05 -1.60
CA THR A 119 -20.96 2.25 -0.16
C THR A 119 -20.30 3.57 0.19
N SER A 120 -20.88 4.26 1.17
CA SER A 120 -20.26 5.39 1.88
C SER A 120 -19.51 4.94 3.14
N GLU A 121 -19.55 3.65 3.48
CA GLU A 121 -18.81 3.12 4.61
C GLU A 121 -17.34 2.96 4.25
N PRO A 122 -16.40 3.17 5.20
CA PRO A 122 -14.99 2.90 4.98
C PRO A 122 -14.77 1.45 4.51
N GLY A 123 -14.04 1.26 3.43
CA GLY A 123 -13.81 -0.06 2.85
C GLY A 123 -13.07 -1.00 3.80
N ASP A 124 -12.22 -0.47 4.66
CA ASP A 124 -11.52 -1.23 5.71
C ASP A 124 -12.49 -1.84 6.71
N ASP A 125 -13.54 -1.10 7.10
CA ASP A 125 -14.59 -1.61 8.00
C ASP A 125 -15.37 -2.75 7.35
N ILE A 126 -15.67 -2.64 6.06
CA ILE A 126 -16.35 -3.69 5.30
C ILE A 126 -15.48 -4.95 5.23
N LEU A 127 -14.21 -4.81 4.84
CA LEU A 127 -13.30 -5.95 4.76
C LEU A 127 -13.02 -6.57 6.12
N GLY A 128 -12.93 -5.76 7.18
CA GLY A 128 -12.70 -6.21 8.56
C GLY A 128 -13.89 -6.87 9.23
N ALA A 129 -15.10 -6.72 8.68
CA ALA A 129 -16.33 -7.18 9.32
C ALA A 129 -16.50 -8.72 9.34
N THR A 130 -15.85 -9.43 8.40
CA THR A 130 -16.04 -10.88 8.24
C THR A 130 -14.80 -11.58 7.68
N LEU A 131 -14.84 -12.91 7.69
CA LEU A 131 -13.90 -13.75 6.96
C LEU A 131 -14.41 -13.91 5.51
N TRP A 132 -13.57 -13.60 4.54
CA TRP A 132 -13.93 -13.66 3.14
C TRP A 132 -13.49 -14.97 2.49
N ASN A 133 -14.36 -15.50 1.63
CA ASN A 133 -14.12 -16.73 0.89
C ASN A 133 -13.92 -16.40 -0.60
N GLY A 134 -12.72 -16.62 -1.13
CA GLY A 134 -12.46 -16.53 -2.57
C GLY A 134 -13.21 -17.65 -3.30
N THR A 135 -14.02 -17.29 -4.30
CA THR A 135 -14.92 -18.26 -4.94
C THR A 135 -14.67 -18.41 -6.43
N LYS A 136 -14.20 -17.37 -7.12
CA LYS A 136 -14.17 -17.37 -8.57
C LYS A 136 -13.18 -16.36 -9.14
N VAL A 137 -12.57 -16.73 -10.27
CA VAL A 137 -11.78 -15.84 -11.12
C VAL A 137 -12.38 -15.86 -12.51
N LEU A 138 -12.65 -14.68 -13.07
CA LEU A 138 -13.15 -14.51 -14.43
C LEU A 138 -12.12 -13.74 -15.26
N ASP A 139 -12.04 -14.04 -16.56
CA ASP A 139 -11.33 -13.21 -17.52
C ASP A 139 -12.15 -11.97 -17.93
N GLU A 140 -11.62 -11.14 -18.83
CA GLU A 140 -12.26 -9.93 -19.34
C GLU A 140 -13.58 -10.22 -20.08
N ASP A 141 -13.70 -11.38 -20.69
CA ASP A 141 -14.91 -11.82 -21.41
C ASP A 141 -15.95 -12.49 -20.49
N GLY A 142 -15.61 -12.65 -19.20
CA GLY A 142 -16.48 -13.27 -18.20
C GLY A 142 -16.41 -14.80 -18.16
N ASN A 143 -15.43 -15.42 -18.83
CA ASN A 143 -15.20 -16.86 -18.74
C ASN A 143 -14.57 -17.25 -17.41
N ASP A 144 -14.89 -18.46 -16.93
CA ASP A 144 -14.34 -18.98 -15.69
C ASP A 144 -12.91 -19.50 -15.90
N VAL A 145 -11.93 -18.79 -15.34
CA VAL A 145 -10.51 -19.13 -15.35
C VAL A 145 -9.98 -19.46 -13.95
N THR A 146 -10.87 -19.85 -13.03
CA THR A 146 -10.54 -20.14 -11.63
C THR A 146 -9.48 -21.23 -11.50
N GLU A 147 -9.56 -22.27 -12.30
CA GLU A 147 -8.62 -23.41 -12.22
C GLU A 147 -7.18 -22.98 -12.53
N ALA A 148 -6.97 -22.15 -13.57
CA ALA A 148 -5.65 -21.61 -13.92
C ALA A 148 -5.12 -20.60 -12.89
N ASN A 149 -6.00 -20.03 -12.06
CA ASN A 149 -5.73 -18.96 -11.11
C ASN A 149 -6.02 -19.34 -9.66
N LYS A 150 -5.93 -20.63 -9.31
CA LYS A 150 -6.17 -21.13 -7.94
C LYS A 150 -5.39 -20.40 -6.86
N MET A 151 -4.24 -19.81 -7.19
CA MET A 151 -3.45 -19.02 -6.24
C MET A 151 -4.20 -17.80 -5.69
N PHE A 152 -5.24 -17.33 -6.39
CA PHE A 152 -6.06 -16.19 -5.93
C PHE A 152 -7.26 -16.62 -5.08
N ILE A 153 -7.54 -17.91 -5.02
CA ILE A 153 -8.62 -18.48 -4.21
C ILE A 153 -8.11 -18.84 -2.83
N SER A 154 -8.63 -18.17 -1.81
CA SER A 154 -8.23 -18.34 -0.41
C SER A 154 -9.32 -17.88 0.53
N LEU A 155 -9.19 -18.21 1.81
CA LEU A 155 -9.84 -17.44 2.87
C LEU A 155 -9.00 -16.21 3.17
N ALA A 156 -9.64 -15.07 3.32
CA ALA A 156 -8.98 -13.80 3.62
C ALA A 156 -9.54 -13.19 4.91
N LYS A 157 -8.67 -12.89 5.85
CA LYS A 157 -9.00 -12.18 7.08
C LYS A 157 -8.35 -10.83 7.08
N PHE A 158 -9.12 -9.80 7.39
CA PHE A 158 -8.67 -8.43 7.51
C PHE A 158 -8.98 -7.92 8.92
N ASP A 159 -8.10 -7.10 9.47
CA ASP A 159 -8.29 -6.42 10.75
C ASP A 159 -8.20 -4.91 10.53
N ASN A 160 -9.34 -4.24 10.52
CA ASN A 160 -9.46 -2.80 10.29
C ASN A 160 -8.93 -1.92 11.44
N LYS A 161 -8.56 -2.49 12.58
CA LYS A 161 -7.97 -1.72 13.70
C LYS A 161 -6.47 -1.61 13.64
N THR A 162 -5.83 -2.61 13.04
CA THR A 162 -4.37 -2.69 12.93
C THR A 162 -3.90 -2.71 11.48
N SER A 163 -4.82 -2.60 10.53
CA SER A 163 -4.58 -2.71 9.08
C SER A 163 -3.85 -4.01 8.69
N LYS A 164 -4.02 -5.09 9.45
CA LYS A 164 -3.39 -6.38 9.16
C LYS A 164 -4.29 -7.28 8.34
N TYR A 165 -3.67 -8.09 7.48
CA TYR A 165 -4.36 -9.16 6.78
C TYR A 165 -3.58 -10.46 6.85
N GLU A 166 -4.30 -11.57 6.65
CA GLU A 166 -3.71 -12.89 6.46
C GLU A 166 -4.60 -13.73 5.53
N PHE A 167 -3.94 -14.50 4.66
CA PHE A 167 -4.60 -15.45 3.77
C PHE A 167 -4.38 -16.89 4.24
N PHE A 168 -5.45 -17.66 4.14
CA PHE A 168 -5.48 -19.06 4.55
C PHE A 168 -5.87 -19.95 3.38
N ASP A 169 -5.41 -21.17 3.43
CA ASP A 169 -5.82 -22.21 2.49
C ASP A 169 -7.30 -22.53 2.67
N LEU A 170 -8.02 -22.57 1.56
CA LEU A 170 -9.48 -22.73 1.55
C LEU A 170 -9.95 -24.08 2.10
N GLU A 171 -9.20 -25.15 1.83
CA GLU A 171 -9.59 -26.51 2.21
C GLU A 171 -9.18 -26.85 3.65
N THR A 172 -7.98 -26.43 4.04
CA THR A 172 -7.39 -26.83 5.32
C THR A 172 -7.52 -25.78 6.42
N GLY A 173 -7.80 -24.51 6.04
CA GLY A 173 -7.82 -23.38 6.97
C GLY A 173 -6.44 -23.01 7.53
N LYS A 174 -5.35 -23.59 7.00
CA LYS A 174 -4.00 -23.27 7.46
C LYS A 174 -3.50 -21.97 6.82
N THR A 175 -2.65 -21.25 7.53
CA THR A 175 -1.99 -20.08 6.96
C THR A 175 -1.24 -20.43 5.67
N ARG A 176 -1.30 -19.52 4.69
CA ARG A 176 -0.54 -19.61 3.44
C ARG A 176 0.83 -18.92 3.54
N GLY A 177 1.19 -18.39 4.73
CA GLY A 177 2.40 -17.59 4.90
C GLY A 177 2.32 -16.22 4.21
N ASP A 178 1.15 -15.82 3.73
CA ASP A 178 0.90 -14.53 3.11
C ASP A 178 0.08 -13.66 4.07
N PHE A 179 0.79 -12.77 4.73
CA PHE A 179 0.24 -11.84 5.72
C PHE A 179 0.99 -10.52 5.68
N GLY A 180 0.36 -9.47 6.16
CA GLY A 180 0.96 -8.14 6.16
C GLY A 180 -0.02 -7.03 6.48
N TYR A 181 0.09 -5.92 5.75
CA TYR A 181 -0.71 -4.73 5.95
C TYR A 181 -1.55 -4.42 4.73
N PHE A 182 -2.76 -3.91 4.94
CA PHE A 182 -3.68 -3.49 3.90
C PHE A 182 -4.36 -2.17 4.25
N GLN A 183 -4.87 -1.51 3.25
CA GLN A 183 -5.86 -0.43 3.40
C GLN A 183 -6.69 -0.30 2.12
N VAL A 184 -7.94 0.12 2.28
CA VAL A 184 -8.80 0.52 1.16
C VAL A 184 -8.74 2.04 1.03
N ILE A 185 -8.32 2.53 -0.11
CA ILE A 185 -8.01 3.93 -0.38
C ILE A 185 -8.74 4.45 -1.62
N ASP A 186 -8.58 5.72 -1.94
CA ASP A 186 -9.16 6.38 -3.11
C ASP A 186 -10.69 6.17 -3.20
N ASN A 187 -11.40 6.57 -2.15
CA ASN A 187 -12.86 6.44 -2.06
C ASN A 187 -13.35 5.01 -2.36
N ASN A 188 -12.73 4.02 -1.75
CA ASN A 188 -13.02 2.59 -1.92
C ASN A 188 -12.69 2.02 -3.32
N LYS A 189 -11.91 2.70 -4.13
CA LYS A 189 -11.54 2.21 -5.47
C LYS A 189 -10.37 1.25 -5.46
N ILE A 190 -9.48 1.33 -4.47
CA ILE A 190 -8.24 0.56 -4.43
C ILE A 190 -8.10 -0.15 -3.10
N ARG A 191 -7.78 -1.45 -3.16
CA ARG A 191 -7.22 -2.19 -2.03
C ARG A 191 -5.71 -2.26 -2.19
N ALA A 192 -4.99 -1.48 -1.38
CA ALA A 192 -3.53 -1.58 -1.27
C ALA A 192 -3.16 -2.60 -0.21
N HIS A 193 -2.12 -3.41 -0.45
CA HIS A 193 -1.59 -4.32 0.56
C HIS A 193 -0.12 -4.65 0.31
N VAL A 194 0.60 -4.92 1.39
CA VAL A 194 1.99 -5.35 1.38
C VAL A 194 2.13 -6.62 2.19
N SER A 195 2.63 -7.68 1.55
CA SER A 195 3.00 -8.92 2.24
C SER A 195 4.37 -8.78 2.88
N ILE A 196 4.46 -9.07 4.17
CA ILE A 196 5.71 -9.18 4.94
C ILE A 196 6.03 -10.62 5.30
N GLY A 197 5.18 -11.56 4.90
CA GLY A 197 5.37 -12.99 5.05
C GLY A 197 6.37 -13.57 4.03
N ASP A 198 6.11 -14.79 3.61
CA ASP A 198 7.04 -15.54 2.74
C ASP A 198 7.18 -14.91 1.34
N ASN A 199 6.10 -14.31 0.81
CA ASN A 199 6.06 -13.81 -0.57
C ASN A 199 6.67 -12.42 -0.78
N LYS A 200 6.64 -11.54 0.21
CA LYS A 200 7.23 -10.19 0.21
C LYS A 200 6.94 -9.38 -1.07
N TYR A 201 5.69 -9.03 -1.29
CA TYR A 201 5.26 -8.21 -2.42
C TYR A 201 4.35 -7.07 -1.98
N GLY A 202 4.19 -6.06 -2.83
CA GLY A 202 3.18 -5.02 -2.70
C GLY A 202 2.24 -5.03 -3.88
N ALA A 203 0.97 -4.70 -3.67
CA ALA A 203 -0.02 -4.56 -4.72
C ALA A 203 -1.06 -3.50 -4.37
N ALA A 204 -1.44 -2.71 -5.36
CA ALA A 204 -2.59 -1.83 -5.35
C ALA A 204 -3.58 -2.36 -6.38
N LEU A 205 -4.70 -2.91 -5.92
CA LEU A 205 -5.68 -3.62 -6.75
C LEU A 205 -6.95 -2.79 -6.86
N GLU A 206 -7.40 -2.54 -8.07
CA GLU A 206 -8.66 -1.87 -8.33
C GLU A 206 -9.83 -2.74 -7.85
N LEU A 207 -10.68 -2.16 -7.01
CA LEU A 207 -11.92 -2.77 -6.55
C LEU A 207 -13.03 -2.46 -7.55
N THR A 208 -13.68 -3.49 -8.07
CA THR A 208 -14.81 -3.36 -9.00
C THR A 208 -16.17 -3.54 -8.31
N GLU A 209 -16.16 -4.13 -7.10
CA GLU A 209 -17.33 -4.22 -6.23
C GLU A 209 -16.85 -4.30 -4.77
N LEU A 210 -17.51 -3.58 -3.86
CA LEU A 210 -17.25 -3.66 -2.43
C LEU A 210 -18.55 -3.41 -1.66
N ASN A 211 -19.02 -4.41 -0.93
CA ASN A 211 -20.17 -4.33 -0.03
C ASN A 211 -20.08 -5.44 1.04
N ASP A 212 -21.09 -5.53 1.93
CA ASP A 212 -21.14 -6.48 3.05
C ASP A 212 -21.23 -7.97 2.64
N LYS A 213 -21.47 -8.25 1.35
CA LYS A 213 -21.67 -9.63 0.83
C LYS A 213 -20.62 -10.03 -0.19
N ARG A 214 -19.99 -9.08 -0.84
CA ARG A 214 -19.05 -9.34 -1.94
C ARG A 214 -18.01 -8.22 -2.06
N PHE A 215 -16.79 -8.61 -2.36
CA PHE A 215 -15.85 -7.71 -3.00
C PHE A 215 -15.18 -8.41 -4.19
N THR A 216 -14.93 -7.64 -5.24
CA THR A 216 -14.21 -8.08 -6.43
C THR A 216 -13.14 -7.06 -6.80
N TYR A 217 -12.11 -7.53 -7.44
CA TYR A 217 -10.98 -6.69 -7.85
C TYR A 217 -10.35 -7.23 -9.14
N THR A 218 -9.68 -6.35 -9.87
CA THR A 218 -8.92 -6.72 -11.07
C THR A 218 -7.45 -6.95 -10.75
N ARG A 219 -6.86 -7.90 -11.43
CA ARG A 219 -5.41 -8.16 -11.44
C ARG A 219 -5.01 -8.99 -12.64
N MET A 220 -3.72 -8.95 -12.97
CA MET A 220 -3.18 -9.87 -13.98
C MET A 220 -3.25 -11.31 -13.49
N GLY A 221 -3.78 -12.17 -14.32
CA GLY A 221 -3.94 -13.60 -14.11
C GLY A 221 -3.35 -14.41 -15.27
N LYS A 222 -3.74 -15.68 -15.33
CA LYS A 222 -3.39 -16.59 -16.42
C LYS A 222 -4.67 -16.97 -17.18
N ASP A 223 -4.58 -17.03 -18.48
CA ASP A 223 -5.62 -17.63 -19.32
C ASP A 223 -5.62 -19.17 -19.18
N ASN A 224 -6.73 -19.80 -19.55
CA ASN A 224 -6.87 -21.28 -19.54
C ASN A 224 -6.00 -21.93 -20.60
#